data_62c83a4205b951d49ea997bf89652400
#
_entry.id   62c83a4205b951d49ea997bf89652400
#
_cell.length_a   1.000
_cell.length_b   1.000
_cell.length_c   1.000
_cell.angle_alpha   90.00
_cell.angle_beta   90.00
_cell.angle_gamma   90.00
#
_symmetry.space_group_name_H-M   'P 1'
#
loop_
_entity.id
_entity.type
_entity.pdbx_description
1 polymer ?
#
loop_
_entity_poly.entity_id
_entity_poly.type
_entity_poly.pdbx_seq_one_letter_code
_entity_poly.pdbx_strand_id
1 'polypeptide(L)'
;MSRLTLVRRIAARPSIVFEAMTTAEGVAAWFGPDDLPVVRAEMDARVGGAYRVHFRTLDGRDHEACGEFLEVEPPRRIVMSWSWAFGGVPEERGRISRVEIRLAPIEDGTELTFTHADLWNEVSEKSHTGGWTGALDKLVRHVEKTAETPEP
;
A
#
# COMPACT_ATOMS: atom_id res chain seq x y z
N MET A 1 11.08 14.52 -11.59
CA MET A 1 10.89 13.37 -10.71
C MET A 1 9.88 12.42 -11.33
N SER A 2 9.98 11.16 -10.99
CA SER A 2 9.15 10.11 -11.59
C SER A 2 7.96 9.74 -10.73
N ARG A 3 6.95 9.15 -11.34
CA ARG A 3 5.81 8.58 -10.63
C ARG A 3 5.31 7.33 -11.36
N LEU A 4 4.62 6.47 -10.62
CA LEU A 4 3.94 5.31 -11.17
C LEU A 4 2.46 5.37 -10.82
N THR A 5 1.63 4.80 -11.66
CA THR A 5 0.21 4.68 -11.40
C THR A 5 -0.22 3.26 -11.76
N LEU A 6 -0.90 2.59 -10.82
CA LEU A 6 -1.45 1.26 -11.03
C LEU A 6 -2.94 1.30 -10.75
N VAL A 7 -3.71 0.59 -11.58
CA VAL A 7 -5.17 0.53 -11.44
C VAL A 7 -5.58 -0.92 -11.23
N ARG A 8 -6.49 -1.16 -10.29
CA ARG A 8 -7.05 -2.50 -10.03
C ARG A 8 -8.56 -2.40 -9.88
N ARG A 9 -9.26 -3.38 -10.43
CA ARG A 9 -10.69 -3.55 -10.20
C ARG A 9 -10.86 -4.71 -9.23
N ILE A 10 -11.60 -4.47 -8.17
CA ILE A 10 -11.66 -5.36 -7.02
C ILE A 10 -13.12 -5.69 -6.72
N ALA A 11 -13.45 -6.99 -6.63
CA ALA A 11 -14.81 -7.45 -6.33
C ALA A 11 -15.07 -7.37 -4.80
N ALA A 12 -14.96 -6.17 -4.26
CA ALA A 12 -15.25 -5.85 -2.86
C ALA A 12 -15.60 -4.37 -2.79
N ARG A 13 -16.53 -4.01 -1.91
CA ARG A 13 -16.96 -2.61 -1.78
C ARG A 13 -15.83 -1.74 -1.22
N PRO A 14 -15.84 -0.42 -1.49
CA PRO A 14 -14.76 0.47 -1.06
C PRO A 14 -14.43 0.42 0.43
N SER A 15 -15.41 0.27 1.31
CA SER A 15 -15.17 0.21 2.75
C SER A 15 -14.31 -0.99 3.17
N ILE A 16 -14.46 -2.13 2.50
CA ILE A 16 -13.65 -3.32 2.76
C ILE A 16 -12.21 -3.10 2.30
N VAL A 17 -12.05 -2.54 1.10
CA VAL A 17 -10.72 -2.22 0.57
C VAL A 17 -10.03 -1.17 1.45
N PHE A 18 -10.75 -0.12 1.82
CA PHE A 18 -10.23 0.94 2.68
C PHE A 18 -9.73 0.39 4.02
N GLU A 19 -10.51 -0.47 4.67
CA GLU A 19 -10.13 -1.09 5.93
C GLU A 19 -8.86 -1.91 5.80
N ALA A 20 -8.76 -2.71 4.72
CA ALA A 20 -7.56 -3.52 4.47
C ALA A 20 -6.30 -2.68 4.27
N MET A 21 -6.44 -1.43 3.84
CA MET A 21 -5.31 -0.54 3.57
C MET A 21 -4.99 0.41 4.72
N THR A 22 -5.81 0.46 5.76
CA THR A 22 -5.65 1.43 6.86
C THR A 22 -5.53 0.80 8.24
N THR A 23 -5.65 -0.51 8.36
CA THR A 23 -5.49 -1.20 9.64
C THR A 23 -4.21 -2.05 9.64
N ALA A 24 -3.63 -2.24 10.81
CA ALA A 24 -2.43 -3.08 10.96
C ALA A 24 -2.71 -4.52 10.50
N GLU A 25 -3.85 -5.08 10.89
CA GLU A 25 -4.25 -6.43 10.47
C GLU A 25 -4.42 -6.54 8.96
N GLY A 26 -5.07 -5.55 8.36
CA GLY A 26 -5.28 -5.52 6.92
C GLY A 26 -3.97 -5.45 6.16
N VAL A 27 -3.12 -4.49 6.51
CA VAL A 27 -1.84 -4.26 5.84
C VAL A 27 -0.92 -5.49 5.98
N ALA A 28 -0.95 -6.16 7.12
CA ALA A 28 -0.15 -7.37 7.34
C ALA A 28 -0.50 -8.50 6.36
N ALA A 29 -1.68 -8.49 5.77
CA ALA A 29 -2.12 -9.54 4.86
C ALA A 29 -1.58 -9.40 3.44
N TRP A 30 -1.17 -8.20 3.02
CA TRP A 30 -0.80 -7.98 1.61
C TRP A 30 0.47 -7.17 1.37
N PHE A 31 0.99 -6.46 2.35
CA PHE A 31 2.11 -5.54 2.13
C PHE A 31 3.39 -6.29 1.77
N GLY A 32 4.24 -5.65 0.95
CA GLY A 32 5.49 -6.22 0.48
C GLY A 32 5.37 -6.88 -0.89
N PRO A 33 6.49 -6.94 -1.64
CA PRO A 33 6.46 -7.44 -3.02
C PRO A 33 6.33 -8.96 -3.12
N ASP A 34 6.74 -9.69 -2.08
CA ASP A 34 6.82 -11.14 -2.10
C ASP A 34 5.76 -11.77 -1.20
N ASP A 35 5.47 -13.04 -1.42
CA ASP A 35 4.47 -13.77 -0.65
C ASP A 35 5.09 -14.31 0.66
N LEU A 36 5.48 -13.36 1.52
CA LEU A 36 6.06 -13.63 2.83
C LEU A 36 5.26 -12.87 3.90
N PRO A 37 5.20 -13.40 5.12
CA PRO A 37 4.51 -12.69 6.20
C PRO A 37 5.13 -11.32 6.49
N VAL A 38 4.29 -10.33 6.75
CA VAL A 38 4.75 -9.04 7.26
C VAL A 38 5.26 -9.26 8.68
N VAL A 39 6.43 -8.72 8.99
CA VAL A 39 7.05 -8.88 10.30
C VAL A 39 6.32 -8.04 11.34
N ARG A 40 5.99 -6.78 11.00
CA ARG A 40 5.31 -5.87 11.90
C ARG A 40 4.62 -4.77 11.11
N ALA A 41 3.43 -4.38 11.54
CA ALA A 41 2.70 -3.27 10.94
C ALA A 41 2.09 -2.39 12.04
N GLU A 42 2.26 -1.09 11.91
CA GLU A 42 1.67 -0.07 12.79
C GLU A 42 0.99 0.94 11.89
N MET A 43 -0.30 1.18 12.11
CA MET A 43 -1.11 2.07 11.29
C MET A 43 -1.96 2.97 12.19
N ASP A 44 -1.69 4.27 12.17
CA ASP A 44 -2.53 5.27 12.83
C ASP A 44 -3.18 6.12 11.74
N ALA A 45 -4.25 5.59 11.15
CA ALA A 45 -4.88 6.12 9.95
C ALA A 45 -5.74 7.36 10.21
N ARG A 46 -5.11 8.43 10.63
CA ARG A 46 -5.72 9.75 10.79
C ARG A 46 -4.73 10.80 10.31
N VAL A 47 -5.21 11.95 9.92
CA VAL A 47 -4.32 13.05 9.50
C VAL A 47 -3.31 13.35 10.61
N GLY A 48 -2.03 13.32 10.25
CA GLY A 48 -0.93 13.48 11.21
C GLY A 48 -0.51 12.19 11.90
N GLY A 49 -1.23 11.09 11.72
CA GLY A 49 -0.87 9.80 12.29
C GLY A 49 0.29 9.16 11.54
N ALA A 50 1.10 8.35 12.23
CA ALA A 50 2.25 7.69 11.66
C ALA A 50 1.91 6.26 11.24
N TYR A 51 2.68 5.73 10.28
CA TYR A 51 2.63 4.32 9.95
C TYR A 51 4.04 3.76 9.78
N ARG A 52 4.19 2.46 10.04
CA ARG A 52 5.44 1.72 9.84
C ARG A 52 5.09 0.30 9.44
N VAL A 53 5.73 -0.21 8.40
CA VAL A 53 5.54 -1.60 7.97
C VAL A 53 6.89 -2.24 7.71
N HIS A 54 7.22 -3.25 8.52
CA HIS A 54 8.44 -4.03 8.40
C HIS A 54 8.11 -5.33 7.66
N PHE A 55 8.76 -5.54 6.53
CA PHE A 55 8.56 -6.74 5.72
C PHE A 55 9.90 -7.30 5.25
N ARG A 56 9.87 -8.56 4.82
CA ARG A 56 11.05 -9.26 4.33
C ARG A 56 10.87 -9.67 2.88
N THR A 57 11.96 -9.67 2.12
CA THR A 57 11.95 -10.09 0.73
C THR A 57 12.59 -11.48 0.58
N LEU A 58 12.37 -12.13 -0.58
CA LEU A 58 12.86 -13.49 -0.81
C LEU A 58 14.38 -13.63 -0.74
N ASP A 59 15.10 -12.51 -0.94
CA ASP A 59 16.57 -12.50 -0.78
C ASP A 59 17.03 -12.47 0.69
N GLY A 60 16.09 -12.53 1.62
CA GLY A 60 16.38 -12.53 3.06
C GLY A 60 16.59 -11.16 3.68
N ARG A 61 16.40 -10.10 2.92
CA ARG A 61 16.60 -8.72 3.42
C ARG A 61 15.34 -8.21 4.12
N ASP A 62 15.58 -7.40 5.13
CA ASP A 62 14.51 -6.71 5.85
C ASP A 62 14.38 -5.27 5.38
N HIS A 63 13.14 -4.79 5.32
CA HIS A 63 12.80 -3.43 4.89
C HIS A 63 11.74 -2.85 5.81
N GLU A 64 11.81 -1.56 6.05
CA GLU A 64 10.73 -0.87 6.76
C GLU A 64 10.36 0.40 6.02
N ALA A 65 9.12 0.44 5.56
CA ALA A 65 8.52 1.64 5.00
C ALA A 65 7.87 2.41 6.14
N CYS A 66 7.92 3.72 6.09
CA CYS A 66 7.32 4.56 7.12
C CYS A 66 6.88 5.91 6.55
N GLY A 67 6.05 6.61 7.30
CA GLY A 67 5.58 7.93 6.91
C GLY A 67 4.44 8.40 7.80
N GLU A 68 3.70 9.37 7.27
CA GLU A 68 2.62 10.05 7.95
C GLU A 68 1.41 10.12 7.03
N PHE A 69 0.22 9.99 7.58
CA PHE A 69 -1.01 10.21 6.82
C PHE A 69 -1.24 11.70 6.64
N LEU A 70 -1.33 12.14 5.39
CA LEU A 70 -1.53 13.55 5.02
C LEU A 70 -3.00 13.87 4.79
N GLU A 71 -3.75 12.92 4.21
CA GLU A 71 -5.20 13.03 4.00
C GLU A 71 -5.84 11.66 4.20
N VAL A 72 -6.98 11.63 4.87
CA VAL A 72 -7.75 10.41 5.11
C VAL A 72 -9.22 10.73 4.91
N GLU A 73 -9.81 10.22 3.84
CA GLU A 73 -11.24 10.41 3.50
C GLU A 73 -11.90 9.05 3.31
N PRO A 74 -12.39 8.43 4.39
CA PRO A 74 -13.04 7.11 4.26
C PRO A 74 -14.33 7.18 3.44
N PRO A 75 -14.60 6.19 2.60
CA PRO A 75 -13.72 5.13 2.13
C PRO A 75 -13.09 5.42 0.76
N ARG A 76 -12.82 6.68 0.45
CA ARG A 76 -12.50 7.13 -0.92
C ARG A 76 -11.05 7.45 -1.19
N ARG A 77 -10.32 7.96 -0.18
CA ARG A 77 -9.00 8.50 -0.47
C ARG A 77 -8.06 8.44 0.73
N ILE A 78 -6.82 8.11 0.45
CA ILE A 78 -5.72 8.11 1.42
C ILE A 78 -4.53 8.76 0.74
N VAL A 79 -3.89 9.72 1.42
CA VAL A 79 -2.61 10.29 0.98
C VAL A 79 -1.64 10.16 2.13
N MET A 80 -0.45 9.65 1.85
CA MET A 80 0.57 9.50 2.88
C MET A 80 1.96 9.82 2.31
N SER A 81 2.85 10.28 3.19
CA SER A 81 4.25 10.40 2.84
C SER A 81 4.88 9.00 2.88
N TRP A 82 5.98 8.83 2.17
CA TRP A 82 6.66 7.54 2.08
C TRP A 82 8.16 7.73 2.20
N SER A 83 8.78 6.96 3.08
CA SER A 83 10.23 6.90 3.17
C SER A 83 10.64 5.51 3.69
N TRP A 84 11.93 5.23 3.62
CA TRP A 84 12.48 3.97 4.10
C TRP A 84 13.22 4.20 5.41
N ALA A 85 12.80 3.55 6.48
CA ALA A 85 13.52 3.57 7.75
C ALA A 85 14.79 2.74 7.64
N PHE A 86 14.71 1.59 6.95
CA PHE A 86 15.86 0.78 6.57
C PHE A 86 15.50 -0.11 5.37
N GLY A 87 16.53 -0.60 4.70
CA GLY A 87 16.34 -1.39 3.47
C GLY A 87 15.78 -0.54 2.34
N GLY A 88 14.86 -1.14 1.59
CA GLY A 88 14.11 -0.46 0.53
C GLY A 88 14.89 -0.29 -0.76
N VAL A 89 14.51 0.76 -1.49
CA VAL A 89 15.10 1.10 -2.78
C VAL A 89 16.28 2.04 -2.54
N PRO A 90 17.52 1.65 -2.91
CA PRO A 90 18.71 2.49 -2.62
C PRO A 90 18.61 3.93 -3.13
N GLU A 91 18.00 4.14 -4.30
CA GLU A 91 17.85 5.46 -4.91
C GLU A 91 16.94 6.37 -4.10
N GLU A 92 16.10 5.81 -3.21
CA GLU A 92 15.15 6.57 -2.40
C GLU A 92 15.57 6.76 -0.95
N ARG A 93 16.73 6.25 -0.56
CA ARG A 93 17.21 6.41 0.82
C ARG A 93 17.41 7.88 1.18
N GLY A 94 16.84 8.26 2.33
CA GLY A 94 16.91 9.65 2.80
C GLY A 94 15.99 10.60 2.07
N ARG A 95 15.11 10.08 1.20
CA ARG A 95 14.14 10.87 0.45
C ARG A 95 12.73 10.59 0.92
N ILE A 96 11.87 11.59 0.74
CA ILE A 96 10.44 11.47 1.05
C ILE A 96 9.67 11.55 -0.26
N SER A 97 8.81 10.58 -0.49
CA SER A 97 7.93 10.58 -1.64
C SER A 97 6.47 10.55 -1.17
N ARG A 98 5.53 10.42 -2.08
CA ARG A 98 4.10 10.54 -1.77
C ARG A 98 3.31 9.41 -2.40
N VAL A 99 2.44 8.79 -1.61
CA VAL A 99 1.52 7.75 -2.08
C VAL A 99 0.09 8.28 -1.97
N GLU A 100 -0.66 8.15 -3.06
CA GLU A 100 -2.09 8.47 -3.08
C GLU A 100 -2.87 7.23 -3.52
N ILE A 101 -3.92 6.92 -2.77
CA ILE A 101 -4.82 5.82 -3.07
C ILE A 101 -6.22 6.39 -3.21
N ARG A 102 -6.85 6.12 -4.36
CA ARG A 102 -8.25 6.51 -4.61
C ARG A 102 -9.08 5.26 -4.81
N LEU A 103 -10.24 5.22 -4.16
CA LEU A 103 -11.18 4.12 -4.23
C LEU A 103 -12.51 4.67 -4.74
N ALA A 104 -12.91 4.24 -5.93
CA ALA A 104 -14.18 4.65 -6.52
C ALA A 104 -15.12 3.45 -6.62
N PRO A 105 -16.38 3.59 -6.19
CA PRO A 105 -17.34 2.49 -6.37
C PRO A 105 -17.63 2.27 -7.85
N ILE A 106 -17.66 1.00 -8.24
CA ILE A 106 -18.10 0.57 -9.56
C ILE A 106 -19.22 -0.45 -9.38
N GLU A 107 -19.88 -0.86 -10.46
CA GLU A 107 -21.06 -1.73 -10.37
C GLU A 107 -20.81 -2.97 -9.52
N ASP A 108 -19.69 -3.65 -9.72
CA ASP A 108 -19.38 -4.92 -9.04
C ASP A 108 -18.29 -4.80 -7.97
N GLY A 109 -18.02 -3.61 -7.47
CA GLY A 109 -17.00 -3.47 -6.46
C GLY A 109 -16.31 -2.11 -6.41
N THR A 110 -15.00 -2.10 -6.51
CA THR A 110 -14.17 -0.89 -6.38
C THR A 110 -13.14 -0.80 -7.49
N GLU A 111 -12.95 0.40 -8.04
CA GLU A 111 -11.78 0.69 -8.84
C GLU A 111 -10.78 1.41 -7.94
N LEU A 112 -9.62 0.80 -7.78
CA LEU A 112 -8.51 1.35 -7.01
C LEU A 112 -7.51 1.99 -7.95
N THR A 113 -7.15 3.25 -7.70
CA THR A 113 -6.07 3.94 -8.41
C THR A 113 -4.98 4.25 -7.40
N PHE A 114 -3.83 3.66 -7.61
CA PHE A 114 -2.66 3.79 -6.74
C PHE A 114 -1.60 4.61 -7.45
N THR A 115 -1.16 5.72 -6.85
CA THR A 115 -0.10 6.57 -7.42
C THR A 115 1.01 6.76 -6.40
N HIS A 116 2.24 6.47 -6.80
CA HIS A 116 3.43 6.77 -6.00
C HIS A 116 4.20 7.85 -6.76
N ALA A 117 4.16 9.06 -6.25
CA ALA A 117 4.73 10.25 -6.88
C ALA A 117 5.98 10.72 -6.18
N ASP A 118 6.67 11.67 -6.79
CA ASP A 118 7.87 12.29 -6.25
C ASP A 118 9.03 11.31 -6.05
N LEU A 119 9.06 10.26 -6.86
CA LEU A 119 10.16 9.30 -6.90
C LEU A 119 11.35 9.96 -7.59
N TRP A 120 12.55 9.64 -7.10
CA TRP A 120 13.78 10.32 -7.52
C TRP A 120 14.07 10.22 -9.03
N ASN A 121 13.95 9.01 -9.61
CA ASN A 121 14.27 8.79 -11.01
C ASN A 121 13.58 7.54 -11.55
N GLU A 122 13.84 7.21 -12.81
CA GLU A 122 13.24 6.04 -13.47
C GLU A 122 13.64 4.70 -12.84
N VAL A 123 14.82 4.61 -12.27
CA VAL A 123 15.28 3.38 -11.60
C VAL A 123 14.42 3.14 -10.37
N SER A 124 14.20 4.18 -9.58
CA SER A 124 13.32 4.15 -8.43
C SER A 124 11.88 3.80 -8.83
N GLU A 125 11.38 4.42 -9.90
CA GLU A 125 10.04 4.15 -10.40
C GLU A 125 9.86 2.67 -10.77
N LYS A 126 10.82 2.08 -11.50
CA LYS A 126 10.75 0.67 -11.88
C LYS A 126 10.78 -0.26 -10.67
N SER A 127 11.66 0.02 -9.71
CA SER A 127 11.76 -0.78 -8.49
C SER A 127 10.45 -0.76 -7.70
N HIS A 128 9.86 0.41 -7.52
CA HIS A 128 8.59 0.54 -6.81
C HIS A 128 7.43 -0.07 -7.61
N THR A 129 7.44 0.05 -8.93
CA THR A 129 6.39 -0.56 -9.77
C THR A 129 6.34 -2.07 -9.56
N GLY A 130 7.48 -2.74 -9.58
CA GLY A 130 7.56 -4.18 -9.33
C GLY A 130 7.04 -4.56 -7.95
N GLY A 131 7.48 -3.84 -6.94
CA GLY A 131 7.06 -4.08 -5.56
C GLY A 131 5.56 -3.85 -5.34
N TRP A 132 5.03 -2.74 -5.83
CA TRP A 132 3.61 -2.43 -5.68
C TRP A 132 2.72 -3.38 -6.49
N THR A 133 3.16 -3.81 -7.69
CA THR A 133 2.42 -4.79 -8.48
C THR A 133 2.19 -6.07 -7.67
N GLY A 134 3.24 -6.61 -7.07
CA GLY A 134 3.14 -7.79 -6.23
C GLY A 134 2.24 -7.59 -5.00
N ALA A 135 2.41 -6.45 -4.32
CA ALA A 135 1.61 -6.13 -3.14
C ALA A 135 0.13 -5.95 -3.47
N LEU A 136 -0.18 -5.20 -4.52
CA LEU A 136 -1.58 -4.96 -4.91
C LEU A 136 -2.27 -6.23 -5.41
N ASP A 137 -1.56 -7.14 -6.06
CA ASP A 137 -2.13 -8.43 -6.46
C ASP A 137 -2.54 -9.24 -5.22
N LYS A 138 -1.73 -9.20 -4.16
CA LYS A 138 -2.08 -9.84 -2.89
C LYS A 138 -3.26 -9.15 -2.20
N LEU A 139 -3.30 -7.82 -2.25
CA LEU A 139 -4.42 -7.04 -1.71
C LEU A 139 -5.73 -7.48 -2.37
N VAL A 140 -5.76 -7.55 -3.70
CA VAL A 140 -6.97 -7.94 -4.44
C VAL A 140 -7.45 -9.32 -3.98
N ARG A 141 -6.55 -10.30 -3.93
CA ARG A 141 -6.91 -11.66 -3.50
C ARG A 141 -7.43 -11.67 -2.07
N HIS A 142 -6.78 -10.94 -1.18
CA HIS A 142 -7.15 -10.88 0.23
C HIS A 142 -8.55 -10.28 0.43
N VAL A 143 -8.82 -9.12 -0.16
CA VAL A 143 -10.11 -8.44 0.04
C VAL A 143 -11.25 -9.14 -0.66
N GLU A 144 -11.01 -9.75 -1.82
CA GLU A 144 -12.04 -10.52 -2.51
C GLU A 144 -12.44 -11.76 -1.71
N LYS A 145 -11.47 -12.41 -1.11
CA LYS A 145 -11.73 -13.54 -0.22
C LYS A 145 -12.50 -13.10 1.02
N THR A 146 -12.14 -11.97 1.61
CA THR A 146 -12.84 -11.40 2.76
C THR A 146 -14.29 -11.07 2.42
N ALA A 147 -14.51 -10.48 1.25
CA ALA A 147 -15.85 -10.09 0.79
C ALA A 147 -16.75 -11.30 0.52
N GLU A 148 -16.20 -12.44 0.14
CA GLU A 148 -16.93 -13.68 -0.10
C GLU A 148 -17.32 -14.41 1.18
N THR A 149 -16.67 -14.10 2.31
CA THR A 149 -16.97 -14.76 3.58
C THR A 149 -18.25 -14.18 4.15
N PRO A 150 -19.32 -15.01 4.35
CA PRO A 150 -20.56 -14.53 4.93
C PRO A 150 -20.31 -14.03 6.36
N GLU A 151 -20.94 -12.94 6.72
CA GLU A 151 -20.89 -12.47 8.10
C GLU A 151 -21.64 -13.46 9.00
N PRO A 152 -21.10 -13.78 10.20
CA PRO A 152 -21.77 -14.68 11.14
C PRO A 152 -23.07 -14.09 11.71
#